data_0133d1526a420586da1aa38b69c205c4
#
_entry.id   0133d1526a420586da1aa38b69c205c4
#
_cell.length_a   1.000
_cell.length_b   1.000
_cell.length_c   1.000
_cell.angle_alpha   90.00
_cell.angle_beta   90.00
_cell.angle_gamma   90.00
#
_symmetry.space_group_name_H-M   'P 1'
#
loop_
_entity.id
_entity.type
_entity.pdbx_description
1 polymer ?
#
loop_
_entity_poly.entity_id
_entity_poly.type
_entity_poly.pdbx_seq_one_letter_code
_entity_poly.pdbx_strand_id
1 'polypeptide(L)'
;MICFCLNKKEKEYSMEHSKLLLGSNFQKYREHPKWIINLIIWIVIALATLWITSVATDWTQVLKDSNQEMNQAQFEQFKSFMIPVTIITGILGQLFYLLFAYLIVWGIARIFKSDVRKRSIFAGTLFALLISSLVAFVVVGIQAIVGLDVAQISITSLNIFDSGNKVLGVFNLQTLLSGYLFGLLLYKTCKLSGKVSIIFGVILVVLSVGFGLIGAMVQP
;
A
#
# COMPACT_ATOMS: atom_id res chain seq x y z
N MET A 1 -39.79 -13.59 -21.53
CA MET A 1 -38.68 -13.54 -22.48
C MET A 1 -37.66 -12.42 -22.23
N ILE A 2 -38.09 -11.25 -21.74
CA ILE A 2 -37.24 -10.07 -21.47
C ILE A 2 -36.30 -10.30 -20.25
N CYS A 3 -36.70 -11.02 -19.23
CA CYS A 3 -35.89 -11.28 -18.03
C CYS A 3 -34.67 -12.19 -18.30
N PHE A 4 -34.74 -13.08 -19.30
CA PHE A 4 -33.65 -14.00 -19.66
C PHE A 4 -32.54 -13.30 -20.46
N CYS A 5 -32.90 -12.28 -21.26
CA CYS A 5 -31.94 -11.47 -22.01
C CYS A 5 -31.14 -10.50 -21.12
N LEU A 6 -31.76 -9.97 -20.06
CA LEU A 6 -31.06 -9.11 -19.09
C LEU A 6 -30.00 -9.88 -18.31
N ASN A 7 -30.31 -11.12 -17.91
CA ASN A 7 -29.36 -11.98 -17.20
C ASN A 7 -28.18 -12.43 -18.08
N LYS A 8 -28.40 -12.60 -19.40
CA LYS A 8 -27.33 -12.95 -20.34
C LYS A 8 -26.39 -11.74 -20.61
N LYS A 9 -26.94 -10.53 -20.76
CA LYS A 9 -26.13 -9.30 -20.90
C LYS A 9 -25.35 -8.97 -19.64
N GLU A 10 -25.91 -9.16 -18.46
CA GLU A 10 -25.16 -8.99 -17.18
C GLU A 10 -24.05 -10.04 -17.03
N LYS A 11 -24.28 -11.29 -17.45
CA LYS A 11 -23.25 -12.33 -17.45
C LYS A 11 -22.15 -12.07 -18.50
N GLU A 12 -22.51 -11.64 -19.71
CA GLU A 12 -21.53 -11.24 -20.73
C GLU A 12 -20.71 -10.04 -20.30
N TYR A 13 -21.34 -8.99 -19.75
CA TYR A 13 -20.67 -7.82 -19.18
C TYR A 13 -19.75 -8.22 -18.01
N SER A 14 -20.16 -9.16 -17.18
CA SER A 14 -19.39 -9.75 -16.08
C SER A 14 -18.18 -10.55 -16.57
N MET A 15 -18.31 -11.30 -17.68
CA MET A 15 -17.21 -12.11 -18.23
C MET A 15 -16.19 -11.29 -19.03
N GLU A 16 -16.62 -10.28 -19.76
CA GLU A 16 -15.72 -9.41 -20.53
C GLU A 16 -14.81 -8.55 -19.62
N HIS A 17 -15.26 -8.25 -18.40
CA HIS A 17 -14.50 -7.49 -17.40
C HIS A 17 -13.64 -8.35 -16.46
N SER A 18 -13.62 -9.66 -16.61
CA SER A 18 -12.79 -10.58 -15.80
C SER A 18 -11.30 -10.58 -16.21
N LYS A 19 -10.90 -9.85 -17.25
CA LYS A 19 -9.52 -9.78 -17.75
C LYS A 19 -8.59 -8.91 -16.91
N LEU A 20 -9.12 -8.08 -16.00
CA LEU A 20 -8.27 -7.27 -15.14
C LEU A 20 -7.71 -8.11 -13.99
N LEU A 21 -6.40 -8.06 -13.79
CA LEU A 21 -5.72 -8.75 -12.71
C LEU A 21 -6.37 -8.36 -11.37
N LEU A 22 -6.75 -9.36 -10.54
CA LEU A 22 -7.47 -9.20 -9.27
C LEU A 22 -8.91 -8.62 -9.38
N GLY A 23 -9.42 -8.32 -10.58
CA GLY A 23 -10.75 -7.73 -10.76
C GLY A 23 -11.89 -8.58 -10.18
N SER A 24 -11.83 -9.90 -10.37
CA SER A 24 -12.78 -10.88 -9.81
C SER A 24 -12.76 -10.88 -8.27
N ASN A 25 -11.59 -10.70 -7.66
CA ASN A 25 -11.46 -10.68 -6.20
C ASN A 25 -12.15 -9.44 -5.61
N PHE A 26 -11.94 -8.25 -6.19
CA PHE A 26 -12.62 -7.03 -5.76
C PHE A 26 -14.14 -7.13 -5.92
N GLN A 27 -14.63 -7.77 -6.99
CA GLN A 27 -16.05 -8.06 -7.16
C GLN A 27 -16.57 -8.99 -6.07
N LYS A 28 -15.83 -10.06 -5.74
CA LYS A 28 -16.19 -10.99 -4.67
C LYS A 28 -16.32 -10.30 -3.30
N TYR A 29 -15.40 -9.37 -2.97
CA TYR A 29 -15.48 -8.60 -1.72
C TYR A 29 -16.64 -7.60 -1.71
N ARG A 30 -17.12 -7.14 -2.86
CA ARG A 30 -18.36 -6.36 -2.95
C ARG A 30 -19.58 -7.20 -2.56
N GLU A 31 -19.65 -8.45 -3.03
CA GLU A 31 -20.80 -9.34 -2.82
C GLU A 31 -20.75 -10.02 -1.46
N HIS A 32 -19.58 -10.50 -1.07
CA HIS A 32 -19.32 -11.24 0.16
C HIS A 32 -18.14 -10.61 0.94
N PRO A 33 -18.39 -9.56 1.75
CA PRO A 33 -17.33 -8.82 2.44
C PRO A 33 -16.74 -9.58 3.64
N LYS A 34 -15.92 -10.60 3.37
CA LYS A 34 -15.16 -11.36 4.39
C LYS A 34 -13.84 -10.63 4.66
N TRP A 35 -13.82 -9.72 5.64
CA TRP A 35 -12.65 -8.87 5.90
C TRP A 35 -11.77 -9.36 7.07
N ILE A 36 -12.32 -10.15 8.01
CA ILE A 36 -11.61 -10.53 9.26
C ILE A 36 -10.31 -11.30 8.97
N ILE A 37 -10.40 -12.32 8.11
CA ILE A 37 -9.22 -13.13 7.76
C ILE A 37 -8.16 -12.28 7.06
N ASN A 38 -8.57 -11.40 6.14
CA ASN A 38 -7.66 -10.49 5.45
C ASN A 38 -6.99 -9.52 6.42
N LEU A 39 -7.71 -9.06 7.46
CA LEU A 39 -7.15 -8.17 8.48
C LEU A 39 -6.06 -8.89 9.29
N ILE A 40 -6.32 -10.13 9.71
CA ILE A 40 -5.33 -10.93 10.44
C ILE A 40 -4.07 -11.15 9.59
N ILE A 41 -4.25 -11.61 8.34
CA ILE A 41 -3.13 -11.84 7.42
C ILE A 41 -2.35 -10.55 7.17
N TRP A 42 -3.06 -9.43 6.95
CA TRP A 42 -2.44 -8.12 6.73
C TRP A 42 -1.62 -7.66 7.93
N ILE A 43 -2.12 -7.81 9.17
CA ILE A 43 -1.39 -7.48 10.39
C ILE A 43 -0.13 -8.34 10.52
N VAL A 44 -0.23 -9.65 10.27
CA VAL A 44 0.92 -10.57 10.32
C VAL A 44 2.00 -10.16 9.31
N ILE A 45 1.61 -9.87 8.07
CA ILE A 45 2.53 -9.42 7.02
C ILE A 45 3.16 -8.07 7.40
N ALA A 46 2.37 -7.13 7.91
CA ALA A 46 2.86 -5.81 8.33
C ALA A 46 3.88 -5.94 9.48
N LEU A 47 3.59 -6.75 10.49
CA LEU A 47 4.53 -7.03 11.59
C LEU A 47 5.82 -7.67 11.09
N ALA A 48 5.72 -8.68 10.23
CA ALA A 48 6.88 -9.34 9.64
C ALA A 48 7.73 -8.37 8.81
N THR A 49 7.10 -7.51 8.02
CA THR A 49 7.81 -6.48 7.22
C THR A 49 8.52 -5.49 8.13
N LEU A 50 7.84 -4.96 9.15
CA LEU A 50 8.43 -4.02 10.11
C LEU A 50 9.61 -4.64 10.88
N TRP A 51 9.47 -5.91 11.27
CA TRP A 51 10.55 -6.62 11.95
C TRP A 51 11.77 -6.79 11.03
N ILE A 52 11.59 -7.27 9.79
CA ILE A 52 12.68 -7.42 8.82
C ILE A 52 13.34 -6.06 8.55
N THR A 53 12.54 -5.01 8.31
CA THR A 53 13.06 -3.65 8.10
C THR A 53 13.89 -3.19 9.28
N SER A 54 13.41 -3.38 10.52
CA SER A 54 14.12 -2.95 11.73
C SER A 54 15.47 -3.68 11.92
N VAL A 55 15.55 -4.95 11.52
CA VAL A 55 16.79 -5.75 11.62
C VAL A 55 17.77 -5.43 10.46
N ALA A 56 17.24 -5.20 9.26
CA ALA A 56 18.02 -4.95 8.05
C ALA A 56 18.41 -3.46 7.87
N THR A 57 17.96 -2.56 8.75
CA THR A 57 18.39 -1.14 8.73
C THR A 57 19.75 -0.97 9.35
N ASP A 58 20.65 -0.26 8.67
CA ASP A 58 21.93 0.19 9.25
C ASP A 58 21.71 1.36 10.20
N TRP A 59 21.50 1.06 11.49
CA TRP A 59 21.32 2.07 12.53
C TRP A 59 22.53 2.95 12.73
N THR A 60 23.76 2.50 12.36
CA THR A 60 24.98 3.31 12.43
C THR A 60 24.89 4.47 11.45
N GLN A 61 24.41 4.20 10.24
CA GLN A 61 24.22 5.22 9.23
C GLN A 61 23.11 6.21 9.64
N VAL A 62 21.99 5.73 10.18
CA VAL A 62 20.89 6.57 10.68
C VAL A 62 21.38 7.57 11.74
N LEU A 63 22.27 7.14 12.64
CA LEU A 63 22.88 8.03 13.64
C LEU A 63 23.82 9.05 13.04
N LYS A 64 24.67 8.65 12.08
CA LYS A 64 25.58 9.57 11.38
C LYS A 64 24.81 10.68 10.66
N ASP A 65 23.71 10.31 9.99
CA ASP A 65 22.85 11.25 9.28
C ASP A 65 22.13 12.24 10.24
N SER A 66 21.95 11.84 11.51
CA SER A 66 21.40 12.71 12.56
C SER A 66 22.45 13.55 13.32
N ASN A 67 23.73 13.49 12.93
CA ASN A 67 24.86 14.16 13.60
C ASN A 67 24.97 13.82 15.11
N GLN A 68 24.59 12.61 15.51
CA GLN A 68 24.70 12.15 16.89
C GLN A 68 25.89 11.21 17.04
N GLU A 69 26.88 11.64 17.82
CA GLU A 69 28.01 10.79 18.24
C GLU A 69 27.63 10.03 19.51
N MET A 70 27.65 8.70 19.45
CA MET A 70 27.38 7.82 20.57
C MET A 70 28.54 6.83 20.77
N ASN A 71 28.83 6.51 22.02
CA ASN A 71 29.72 5.38 22.32
C ASN A 71 29.00 4.04 22.08
N GLN A 72 29.74 2.94 21.99
CA GLN A 72 29.19 1.62 21.64
C GLN A 72 28.09 1.15 22.63
N ALA A 73 28.24 1.42 23.91
CA ALA A 73 27.22 1.05 24.90
C ALA A 73 25.92 1.84 24.75
N GLN A 74 26.03 3.15 24.47
CA GLN A 74 24.88 4.01 24.17
C GLN A 74 24.18 3.60 22.87
N PHE A 75 24.96 3.18 21.85
CA PHE A 75 24.43 2.69 20.58
C PHE A 75 23.59 1.43 20.75
N GLU A 76 24.06 0.44 21.53
CA GLU A 76 23.31 -0.78 21.78
C GLU A 76 22.01 -0.51 22.58
N GLN A 77 22.06 0.40 23.56
CA GLN A 77 20.86 0.83 24.28
C GLN A 77 19.88 1.55 23.35
N PHE A 78 20.36 2.46 22.51
CA PHE A 78 19.55 3.16 21.51
C PHE A 78 18.84 2.18 20.57
N LYS A 79 19.59 1.25 19.98
CA LYS A 79 19.06 0.22 19.08
C LYS A 79 18.01 -0.64 19.75
N SER A 80 18.28 -1.12 20.97
CA SER A 80 17.35 -1.97 21.74
C SER A 80 16.04 -1.26 22.06
N PHE A 81 16.06 0.06 22.25
CA PHE A 81 14.88 0.89 22.46
C PHE A 81 14.16 1.23 21.14
N MET A 82 14.90 1.55 20.09
CA MET A 82 14.31 2.00 18.82
C MET A 82 13.58 0.90 18.06
N ILE A 83 14.04 -0.35 18.12
CA ILE A 83 13.38 -1.46 17.41
C ILE A 83 11.92 -1.64 17.87
N PRO A 84 11.60 -1.81 19.17
CA PRO A 84 10.21 -1.89 19.63
C PRO A 84 9.39 -0.65 19.32
N VAL A 85 9.97 0.54 19.46
CA VAL A 85 9.31 1.81 19.15
C VAL A 85 8.92 1.85 17.66
N THR A 86 9.82 1.49 16.77
CA THR A 86 9.57 1.47 15.31
C THR A 86 8.45 0.48 14.97
N ILE A 87 8.42 -0.69 15.60
CA ILE A 87 7.37 -1.69 15.37
C ILE A 87 6.02 -1.17 15.85
N ILE A 88 5.94 -0.61 17.07
CA ILE A 88 4.70 -0.10 17.64
C ILE A 88 4.17 1.08 16.82
N THR A 89 5.01 2.07 16.55
CA THR A 89 4.62 3.25 15.77
C THR A 89 4.27 2.87 14.33
N GLY A 90 4.99 1.92 13.75
CA GLY A 90 4.71 1.41 12.42
C GLY A 90 3.34 0.73 12.33
N ILE A 91 2.96 -0.12 13.29
CA ILE A 91 1.62 -0.75 13.33
C ILE A 91 0.53 0.30 13.52
N LEU A 92 0.71 1.24 14.44
CA LEU A 92 -0.26 2.33 14.63
C LEU A 92 -0.41 3.15 13.34
N GLY A 93 0.70 3.50 12.68
CA GLY A 93 0.69 4.20 11.41
C GLY A 93 -0.06 3.41 10.32
N GLN A 94 0.13 2.10 10.23
CA GLN A 94 -0.59 1.24 9.29
C GLN A 94 -2.10 1.21 9.56
N LEU A 95 -2.52 1.15 10.83
CA LEU A 95 -3.94 1.20 11.20
C LEU A 95 -4.58 2.56 10.85
N PHE A 96 -3.89 3.66 11.12
CA PHE A 96 -4.33 5.00 10.70
C PHE A 96 -4.41 5.11 9.18
N TYR A 97 -3.44 4.56 8.46
CA TYR A 97 -3.44 4.53 7.00
C TYR A 97 -4.64 3.74 6.43
N LEU A 98 -4.95 2.57 7.00
CA LEU A 98 -6.14 1.78 6.64
C LEU A 98 -7.41 2.60 6.85
N LEU A 99 -7.56 3.24 8.03
CA LEU A 99 -8.74 4.05 8.33
C LEU A 99 -8.87 5.22 7.35
N PHE A 100 -7.77 5.93 7.10
CA PHE A 100 -7.73 7.08 6.20
C PHE A 100 -8.04 6.66 4.75
N ALA A 101 -7.43 5.59 4.25
CA ALA A 101 -7.71 5.04 2.93
C ALA A 101 -9.19 4.64 2.79
N TYR A 102 -9.75 3.97 3.80
CA TYR A 102 -11.17 3.63 3.82
C TYR A 102 -12.07 4.87 3.76
N LEU A 103 -11.77 5.92 4.54
CA LEU A 103 -12.55 7.16 4.56
C LEU A 103 -12.52 7.87 3.21
N ILE A 104 -11.37 7.91 2.54
CA ILE A 104 -11.23 8.47 1.18
C ILE A 104 -12.12 7.70 0.20
N VAL A 105 -11.99 6.37 0.16
CA VAL A 105 -12.78 5.52 -0.75
C VAL A 105 -14.28 5.68 -0.48
N TRP A 106 -14.68 5.67 0.79
CA TRP A 106 -16.05 5.88 1.20
C TRP A 106 -16.58 7.26 0.79
N GLY A 107 -15.78 8.32 0.98
CA GLY A 107 -16.11 9.68 0.58
C GLY A 107 -16.33 9.79 -0.93
N ILE A 108 -15.41 9.24 -1.74
CA ILE A 108 -15.54 9.19 -3.20
C ILE A 108 -16.81 8.42 -3.59
N ALA A 109 -17.05 7.23 -3.00
CA ALA A 109 -18.24 6.44 -3.28
C ALA A 109 -19.53 7.22 -2.96
N ARG A 110 -19.54 8.03 -1.90
CA ARG A 110 -20.69 8.90 -1.54
C ARG A 110 -20.90 10.04 -2.53
N ILE A 111 -19.83 10.72 -2.96
CA ILE A 111 -19.91 11.79 -3.96
C ILE A 111 -20.51 11.27 -5.27
N PHE A 112 -20.11 10.07 -5.70
CA PHE A 112 -20.62 9.44 -6.91
C PHE A 112 -21.91 8.62 -6.70
N LYS A 113 -22.58 8.78 -5.54
CA LYS A 113 -23.86 8.13 -5.20
C LYS A 113 -23.83 6.60 -5.39
N SER A 114 -22.72 5.97 -5.04
CA SER A 114 -22.58 4.50 -5.09
C SER A 114 -23.42 3.85 -3.99
N ASP A 115 -24.25 2.85 -4.36
CA ASP A 115 -25.13 2.11 -3.44
C ASP A 115 -24.41 0.96 -2.71
N VAL A 116 -23.08 0.96 -2.71
CA VAL A 116 -22.27 -0.11 -2.14
C VAL A 116 -22.24 -0.02 -0.61
N ARG A 117 -22.36 -1.18 0.03
CA ARG A 117 -22.35 -1.30 1.49
C ARG A 117 -20.99 -0.87 2.06
N LYS A 118 -20.99 -0.14 3.17
CA LYS A 118 -19.78 0.29 3.88
C LYS A 118 -18.81 -0.87 4.17
N ARG A 119 -19.35 -2.05 4.56
CA ARG A 119 -18.55 -3.27 4.81
C ARG A 119 -17.83 -3.77 3.56
N SER A 120 -18.45 -3.64 2.38
CA SER A 120 -17.83 -4.03 1.11
C SER A 120 -16.70 -3.08 0.72
N ILE A 121 -16.87 -1.77 0.94
CA ILE A 121 -15.82 -0.77 0.74
C ILE A 121 -14.64 -1.07 1.66
N PHE A 122 -14.88 -1.30 2.95
CA PHE A 122 -13.84 -1.64 3.91
C PHE A 122 -13.09 -2.93 3.52
N ALA A 123 -13.82 -4.00 3.16
CA ALA A 123 -13.22 -5.26 2.74
C ALA A 123 -12.37 -5.12 1.48
N GLY A 124 -12.83 -4.33 0.49
CA GLY A 124 -12.09 -4.05 -0.74
C GLY A 124 -10.84 -3.19 -0.47
N THR A 125 -10.96 -2.16 0.37
CA THR A 125 -9.81 -1.32 0.78
C THR A 125 -8.75 -2.16 1.49
N LEU A 126 -9.17 -2.97 2.45
CA LEU A 126 -8.27 -3.87 3.18
C LEU A 126 -7.60 -4.89 2.24
N PHE A 127 -8.32 -5.42 1.26
CA PHE A 127 -7.74 -6.32 0.27
C PHE A 127 -6.70 -5.62 -0.61
N ALA A 128 -6.96 -4.38 -1.04
CA ALA A 128 -5.97 -3.59 -1.79
C ALA A 128 -4.69 -3.39 -0.97
N LEU A 129 -4.83 -3.03 0.32
CA LEU A 129 -3.70 -2.86 1.23
C LEU A 129 -2.97 -4.18 1.50
N LEU A 130 -3.69 -5.28 1.64
CA LEU A 130 -3.10 -6.61 1.81
C LEU A 130 -2.20 -6.98 0.62
N ILE A 131 -2.67 -6.78 -0.62
CA ILE A 131 -1.86 -7.05 -1.82
C ILE A 131 -0.63 -6.14 -1.87
N SER A 132 -0.80 -4.84 -1.59
CA SER A 132 0.31 -3.89 -1.56
C SER A 132 1.35 -4.27 -0.50
N SER A 133 0.90 -4.65 0.71
CA SER A 133 1.78 -5.10 1.80
C SER A 133 2.46 -6.43 1.50
N LEU A 134 1.80 -7.35 0.80
CA LEU A 134 2.41 -8.60 0.38
C LEU A 134 3.57 -8.36 -0.60
N VAL A 135 3.38 -7.47 -1.57
CA VAL A 135 4.45 -7.09 -2.50
C VAL A 135 5.60 -6.40 -1.75
N ALA A 136 5.29 -5.48 -0.82
CA ALA A 136 6.29 -4.83 0.02
C ALA A 136 7.09 -5.84 0.85
N PHE A 137 6.42 -6.81 1.48
CA PHE A 137 7.05 -7.88 2.25
C PHE A 137 8.04 -8.69 1.42
N VAL A 138 7.64 -9.11 0.21
CA VAL A 138 8.51 -9.85 -0.72
C VAL A 138 9.72 -9.00 -1.11
N VAL A 139 9.52 -7.73 -1.45
CA VAL A 139 10.58 -6.79 -1.83
C VAL A 139 11.59 -6.60 -0.69
N VAL A 140 11.11 -6.27 0.50
CA VAL A 140 11.95 -6.07 1.69
C VAL A 140 12.67 -7.38 2.10
N GLY A 141 11.97 -8.51 1.98
CA GLY A 141 12.58 -9.82 2.24
C GLY A 141 13.74 -10.14 1.29
N ILE A 142 13.58 -9.88 0.00
CA ILE A 142 14.66 -10.05 -0.99
C ILE A 142 15.82 -9.12 -0.66
N GLN A 143 15.57 -7.83 -0.36
CA GLN A 143 16.59 -6.86 -0.01
C GLN A 143 17.38 -7.29 1.23
N ALA A 144 16.70 -7.76 2.27
CA ALA A 144 17.35 -8.25 3.49
C ALA A 144 18.24 -9.49 3.22
N ILE A 145 17.77 -10.44 2.38
CA ILE A 145 18.55 -11.64 2.02
C ILE A 145 19.84 -11.27 1.25
N VAL A 146 19.73 -10.29 0.36
CA VAL A 146 20.89 -9.83 -0.46
C VAL A 146 21.80 -8.88 0.32
N GLY A 147 21.45 -8.48 1.55
CA GLY A 147 22.21 -7.58 2.39
C GLY A 147 22.17 -6.11 1.96
N LEU A 148 21.12 -5.69 1.25
CA LEU A 148 20.90 -4.28 0.91
C LEU A 148 20.29 -3.54 2.10
N ASP A 149 20.78 -2.32 2.36
CA ASP A 149 20.17 -1.45 3.35
C ASP A 149 18.78 -1.00 2.89
N VAL A 150 17.76 -1.53 3.56
CA VAL A 150 16.35 -1.27 3.24
C VAL A 150 15.91 0.17 3.52
N ALA A 151 16.70 0.93 4.32
CA ALA A 151 16.42 2.33 4.60
C ALA A 151 16.88 3.26 3.47
N GLN A 152 17.95 2.88 2.76
CA GLN A 152 18.56 3.72 1.72
C GLN A 152 18.15 3.31 0.31
N ILE A 153 17.94 2.01 0.07
CA ILE A 153 17.69 1.47 -1.27
C ILE A 153 16.35 0.76 -1.29
N SER A 154 15.60 0.96 -2.35
CA SER A 154 14.44 0.11 -2.68
C SER A 154 14.62 -0.45 -4.09
N ILE A 155 14.66 -1.76 -4.23
CA ILE A 155 14.82 -2.43 -5.54
C ILE A 155 13.64 -2.17 -6.50
N THR A 156 12.54 -1.64 -6.01
CA THR A 156 11.36 -1.26 -6.80
C THR A 156 11.35 0.23 -7.15
N SER A 157 12.34 1.00 -6.74
CA SER A 157 12.44 2.42 -7.07
C SER A 157 13.69 2.74 -7.88
N LEU A 158 13.72 3.92 -8.49
CA LEU A 158 14.85 4.36 -9.28
C LEU A 158 16.12 4.62 -8.44
N ASN A 159 16.04 4.69 -7.11
CA ASN A 159 17.22 4.87 -6.26
C ASN A 159 18.12 3.63 -6.19
N ILE A 160 17.73 2.52 -6.82
CA ILE A 160 18.63 1.37 -7.03
C ILE A 160 19.85 1.75 -7.89
N PHE A 161 19.70 2.75 -8.77
CA PHE A 161 20.78 3.24 -9.63
C PHE A 161 21.66 4.30 -8.97
N ASP A 162 21.17 4.93 -7.89
CA ASP A 162 21.88 5.97 -7.13
C ASP A 162 21.44 5.88 -5.67
N SER A 163 22.20 5.09 -4.92
CA SER A 163 21.90 4.76 -3.52
C SER A 163 21.85 6.01 -2.65
N GLY A 164 20.83 6.12 -1.83
CA GLY A 164 20.61 7.28 -0.95
C GLY A 164 19.97 8.49 -1.64
N ASN A 165 19.78 8.47 -2.96
CA ASN A 165 19.08 9.54 -3.66
C ASN A 165 17.58 9.50 -3.36
N LYS A 166 17.14 10.38 -2.44
CA LYS A 166 15.76 10.48 -1.97
C LYS A 166 14.78 10.83 -3.09
N VAL A 167 15.19 11.66 -4.07
CA VAL A 167 14.35 12.05 -5.20
C VAL A 167 14.06 10.87 -6.12
N LEU A 168 15.06 10.06 -6.43
CA LEU A 168 14.88 8.84 -7.21
C LEU A 168 14.06 7.78 -6.45
N GLY A 169 14.14 7.78 -5.12
CA GLY A 169 13.36 6.90 -4.24
C GLY A 169 11.85 7.10 -4.37
N VAL A 170 11.40 8.30 -4.75
CA VAL A 170 9.97 8.61 -4.92
C VAL A 170 9.35 7.86 -6.11
N PHE A 171 10.12 7.62 -7.17
CA PHE A 171 9.67 6.90 -8.35
C PHE A 171 9.73 5.39 -8.11
N ASN A 172 8.67 4.86 -7.52
CA ASN A 172 8.58 3.48 -7.06
C ASN A 172 7.43 2.72 -7.75
N LEU A 173 7.70 1.50 -8.21
CA LEU A 173 6.70 0.61 -8.81
C LEU A 173 5.54 0.30 -7.85
N GLN A 174 5.78 0.29 -6.53
CA GLN A 174 4.72 0.13 -5.54
C GLN A 174 3.70 1.27 -5.57
N THR A 175 4.13 2.50 -5.89
CA THR A 175 3.22 3.64 -6.08
C THR A 175 2.28 3.41 -7.26
N LEU A 176 2.80 2.87 -8.38
CA LEU A 176 1.99 2.50 -9.54
C LEU A 176 1.02 1.37 -9.22
N LEU A 177 1.48 0.35 -8.50
CA LEU A 177 0.63 -0.74 -8.03
C LEU A 177 -0.51 -0.22 -7.14
N SER A 178 -0.21 0.69 -6.22
CA SER A 178 -1.22 1.31 -5.34
C SER A 178 -2.26 2.09 -6.13
N GLY A 179 -1.86 2.85 -7.14
CA GLY A 179 -2.76 3.54 -8.05
C GLY A 179 -3.67 2.58 -8.84
N TYR A 180 -3.11 1.49 -9.35
CA TYR A 180 -3.86 0.44 -10.03
C TYR A 180 -4.89 -0.22 -9.10
N LEU A 181 -4.48 -0.65 -7.91
CA LEU A 181 -5.36 -1.29 -6.93
C LEU A 181 -6.48 -0.34 -6.47
N PHE A 182 -6.15 0.94 -6.28
CA PHE A 182 -7.13 1.96 -5.93
C PHE A 182 -8.15 2.19 -7.04
N GLY A 183 -7.70 2.32 -8.29
CA GLY A 183 -8.58 2.43 -9.45
C GLY A 183 -9.48 1.19 -9.58
N LEU A 184 -8.91 -0.01 -9.39
CA LEU A 184 -9.65 -1.26 -9.46
C LEU A 184 -10.69 -1.40 -8.33
N LEU A 185 -10.37 -0.95 -7.12
CA LEU A 185 -11.28 -0.87 -5.98
C LEU A 185 -12.48 0.04 -6.30
N LEU A 186 -12.24 1.23 -6.83
CA LEU A 186 -13.31 2.16 -7.22
C LEU A 186 -14.19 1.57 -8.34
N TYR A 187 -13.57 0.93 -9.33
CA TYR A 187 -14.29 0.34 -10.45
C TYR A 187 -15.11 -0.88 -10.06
N LYS A 188 -14.47 -1.90 -9.45
CA LYS A 188 -15.12 -3.20 -9.20
C LYS A 188 -15.92 -3.25 -7.90
N THR A 189 -15.41 -2.62 -6.84
CA THR A 189 -16.11 -2.61 -5.55
C THR A 189 -17.13 -1.47 -5.49
N CYS A 190 -16.72 -0.24 -5.80
CA CYS A 190 -17.61 0.93 -5.69
C CYS A 190 -18.51 1.14 -6.92
N LYS A 191 -18.38 0.34 -7.98
CA LYS A 191 -19.16 0.43 -9.23
C LYS A 191 -19.06 1.80 -9.94
N LEU A 192 -17.96 2.51 -9.80
CA LEU A 192 -17.72 3.73 -10.55
C LEU A 192 -17.41 3.39 -12.01
N SER A 193 -17.62 4.37 -12.91
CA SER A 193 -17.25 4.17 -14.32
C SER A 193 -15.74 3.94 -14.48
N GLY A 194 -15.33 3.17 -15.48
CA GLY A 194 -13.93 2.86 -15.72
C GLY A 194 -13.07 4.13 -15.90
N LYS A 195 -13.60 5.14 -16.62
CA LYS A 195 -12.91 6.43 -16.81
C LYS A 195 -12.64 7.14 -15.48
N VAL A 196 -13.65 7.27 -14.62
CA VAL A 196 -13.52 7.91 -13.31
C VAL A 196 -12.53 7.16 -12.43
N SER A 197 -12.60 5.83 -12.42
CA SER A 197 -11.71 4.99 -11.62
C SER A 197 -10.24 5.11 -12.03
N ILE A 198 -9.96 5.18 -13.34
CA ILE A 198 -8.60 5.40 -13.87
C ILE A 198 -8.10 6.79 -13.47
N ILE A 199 -8.94 7.83 -13.64
CA ILE A 199 -8.55 9.20 -13.25
C ILE A 199 -8.15 9.25 -11.77
N PHE A 200 -8.95 8.69 -10.87
CA PHE A 200 -8.61 8.66 -9.44
C PHE A 200 -7.37 7.83 -9.14
N GLY A 201 -7.15 6.73 -9.85
CA GLY A 201 -5.91 5.94 -9.74
C GLY A 201 -4.68 6.77 -10.14
N VAL A 202 -4.76 7.51 -11.25
CA VAL A 202 -3.69 8.41 -11.71
C VAL A 202 -3.48 9.58 -10.74
N ILE A 203 -4.56 10.20 -10.25
CA ILE A 203 -4.48 11.28 -9.25
C ILE A 203 -3.74 10.79 -8.00
N LEU A 204 -4.04 9.59 -7.51
CA LEU A 204 -3.35 9.02 -6.35
C LEU A 204 -1.85 8.87 -6.61
N VAL A 205 -1.45 8.37 -7.78
CA VAL A 205 -0.03 8.26 -8.16
C VAL A 205 0.63 9.63 -8.21
N VAL A 206 0.01 10.60 -8.89
CA VAL A 206 0.55 11.98 -9.03
C VAL A 206 0.70 12.65 -7.66
N LEU A 207 -0.31 12.53 -6.80
CA LEU A 207 -0.23 13.08 -5.44
C LEU A 207 0.85 12.39 -4.60
N SER A 208 0.95 11.06 -4.69
CA SER A 208 1.99 10.31 -3.95
C SER A 208 3.39 10.71 -4.40
N VAL A 209 3.63 10.84 -5.70
CA VAL A 209 4.91 11.32 -6.24
C VAL A 209 5.15 12.78 -5.85
N GLY A 210 4.15 13.64 -5.97
CA GLY A 210 4.26 15.06 -5.62
C GLY A 210 4.62 15.28 -4.15
N PHE A 211 3.90 14.65 -3.23
CA PHE A 211 4.23 14.71 -1.78
C PHE A 211 5.58 14.07 -1.47
N GLY A 212 5.92 12.96 -2.14
CA GLY A 212 7.23 12.34 -2.00
C GLY A 212 8.37 13.25 -2.40
N LEU A 213 8.25 13.97 -3.54
CA LEU A 213 9.24 14.95 -4.00
C LEU A 213 9.39 16.11 -3.01
N ILE A 214 8.28 16.66 -2.50
CA ILE A 214 8.32 17.70 -1.47
C ILE A 214 9.07 17.18 -0.24
N GLY A 215 8.76 15.97 0.23
CA GLY A 215 9.44 15.34 1.37
C GLY A 215 10.94 15.13 1.12
N ALA A 216 11.33 14.70 -0.09
CA ALA A 216 12.72 14.51 -0.47
C ALA A 216 13.52 15.82 -0.54
N MET A 217 12.89 16.96 -0.86
CA MET A 217 13.53 18.27 -0.94
C MET A 217 13.69 18.95 0.42
N VAL A 218 12.84 18.61 1.39
CA VAL A 218 12.85 19.24 2.74
C VAL A 218 13.83 18.54 3.68
N GLN A 219 14.18 17.29 3.42
CA GLN A 219 15.18 16.56 4.21
C GLN A 219 16.57 16.86 3.66
N PRO A 220 17.45 17.49 4.45
CA PRO A 220 18.83 17.76 4.06
C PRO A 220 19.62 16.48 3.78
#